data_80c9741fd79995b297b5769ab1d014dd
#
_entry.id   80c9741fd79995b297b5769ab1d014dd
#
_cell.length_a   1.000
_cell.length_b   1.000
_cell.length_c   1.000
_cell.angle_alpha   90.00
_cell.angle_beta   90.00
_cell.angle_gamma   90.00
#
_symmetry.space_group_name_H-M   'P 1'
#
loop_
_entity.id
_entity.type
_entity.pdbx_description
1 polymer ?
#
loop_
_entity_poly.entity_id
_entity_poly.type
_entity_poly.pdbx_seq_one_letter_code
_entity_poly.pdbx_strand_id
1 'polypeptide(L)'
;MSLILTGLVGEKQCSWPLEGPLLGIGRSSRHAIHIPDGTVSKDHAEIASRAGQFYLRDLGSRNGTRVNGREAREPIMIEAGDHIEIGHVTLLVSGEEARPRLRLNEQSIAGTTLRLKASSILEQRSKTGKDSARLVSLLAEAGRLLVMPRPLQETCDELLQFVERAVQASRYVLLLDQGPDKEPLQIAARTRGGRADRALALSTSIMRTVLTECTSVLTRDTATDPRFQGQQSIVAQSVHSAMAVPLFDNEKVLGLLYVDSHDMSVRFDNDQLELLTLLANMAAVKITNARLLEDQRDRDRVLQELTSATRIQRGMLPEGTPGIPGYELEAYLESCNEVGGDLYDFHLRGDGRLVFVVGDVTGKGMGAALLMSSFLASARVLYDSCPDPAELSRRLGAMVYRSTDRTRFVTGFVGCLDPATGTLDYVNAGHPSPMLARGGTLRELESNGVPFGVVPEFPYSTVTIVLEPGEVFALFTDGIPEAQRGEELYDEERLRQAMREESAAADLGTLRRRLLERVDEFLAGEPRNDDITLVLIRRVGAPA
;
A
#
# COMPACT_ATOMS: atom_id res chain seq x y z
N MET A 1 -18.74 -26.36 12.83
CA MET A 1 -18.96 -25.56 11.60
C MET A 1 -18.33 -24.22 11.86
N SER A 2 -17.35 -23.80 11.06
CA SER A 2 -16.83 -22.42 11.15
C SER A 2 -17.77 -21.52 10.37
N LEU A 3 -18.19 -20.43 10.99
CA LEU A 3 -18.98 -19.38 10.36
C LEU A 3 -18.07 -18.22 9.97
N ILE A 4 -18.45 -17.50 8.92
CA ILE A 4 -17.73 -16.32 8.41
C ILE A 4 -18.75 -15.19 8.30
N LEU A 5 -18.41 -14.01 8.82
CA LEU A 5 -19.16 -12.79 8.52
C LEU A 5 -18.60 -12.15 7.25
N THR A 6 -19.48 -11.81 6.33
CA THR A 6 -19.13 -11.08 5.11
C THR A 6 -20.03 -9.87 4.95
N GLY A 7 -19.49 -8.76 4.49
CA GLY A 7 -20.27 -7.55 4.26
C GLY A 7 -19.50 -6.45 3.57
N LEU A 8 -20.23 -5.43 3.13
CA LEU A 8 -19.67 -4.25 2.46
C LEU A 8 -19.49 -3.14 3.50
N VAL A 9 -18.23 -2.69 3.71
CA VAL A 9 -17.92 -1.58 4.61
C VAL A 9 -17.37 -0.43 3.76
N GLY A 10 -18.21 0.58 3.52
CA GLY A 10 -17.96 1.55 2.46
C GLY A 10 -18.03 0.86 1.10
N GLU A 11 -16.97 0.99 0.29
CA GLU A 11 -16.86 0.32 -1.02
C GLU A 11 -16.09 -1.02 -0.96
N LYS A 12 -15.62 -1.42 0.23
CA LYS A 12 -14.75 -2.60 0.40
C LYS A 12 -15.54 -3.79 0.92
N GLN A 13 -15.47 -4.91 0.22
CA GLN A 13 -15.97 -6.18 0.73
C GLN A 13 -15.01 -6.73 1.79
N CYS A 14 -15.52 -6.93 3.00
CA CYS A 14 -14.79 -7.46 4.14
C CYS A 14 -15.32 -8.83 4.54
N SER A 15 -14.43 -9.68 5.10
CA SER A 15 -14.75 -11.03 5.55
C SER A 15 -14.01 -11.32 6.85
N TRP A 16 -14.70 -11.82 7.86
CA TRP A 16 -14.14 -12.14 9.17
C TRP A 16 -14.54 -13.57 9.58
N PRO A 17 -13.59 -14.49 9.77
CA PRO A 17 -13.88 -15.81 10.29
C PRO A 17 -14.28 -15.70 11.77
N LEU A 18 -15.30 -16.46 12.18
CA LEU A 18 -15.72 -16.54 13.57
C LEU A 18 -14.90 -17.61 14.30
N GLU A 19 -13.70 -17.23 14.78
CA GLU A 19 -12.75 -18.10 15.46
C GLU A 19 -12.45 -17.56 16.86
N GLY A 20 -12.61 -18.41 17.89
CA GLY A 20 -12.34 -18.05 19.27
C GLY A 20 -13.58 -18.00 20.16
N PRO A 21 -13.39 -17.89 21.49
CA PRO A 21 -14.47 -17.93 22.45
C PRO A 21 -15.30 -16.63 22.53
N LEU A 22 -14.69 -15.50 22.18
CA LEU A 22 -15.33 -14.18 22.20
C LEU A 22 -14.71 -13.25 21.15
N LEU A 23 -15.53 -12.67 20.29
CA LEU A 23 -15.15 -11.75 19.23
C LEU A 23 -15.87 -10.42 19.39
N GLY A 24 -15.13 -9.34 19.61
CA GLY A 24 -15.69 -7.99 19.66
C GLY A 24 -15.91 -7.42 18.27
N ILE A 25 -16.99 -6.65 18.12
CA ILE A 25 -17.38 -5.93 16.92
C ILE A 25 -17.45 -4.44 17.22
N GLY A 26 -16.82 -3.60 16.40
CA GLY A 26 -16.91 -2.17 16.60
C GLY A 26 -16.03 -1.35 15.67
N ARG A 27 -16.15 -0.02 15.79
CA ARG A 27 -15.37 0.94 15.02
C ARG A 27 -13.92 1.09 15.53
N SER A 28 -13.60 0.55 16.70
CA SER A 28 -12.23 0.56 17.22
C SER A 28 -11.41 -0.55 16.55
N SER A 29 -10.19 -0.23 16.09
CA SER A 29 -9.26 -1.18 15.45
C SER A 29 -8.77 -2.31 16.38
N ARG A 30 -9.07 -2.23 17.69
CA ARG A 30 -8.76 -3.28 18.67
C ARG A 30 -9.67 -4.52 18.55
N HIS A 31 -10.81 -4.40 17.85
CA HIS A 31 -11.76 -5.50 17.70
C HIS A 31 -11.38 -6.43 16.55
N ALA A 32 -11.60 -7.73 16.76
CA ALA A 32 -11.39 -8.73 15.72
C ALA A 32 -12.27 -8.48 14.47
N ILE A 33 -13.50 -7.96 14.71
CA ILE A 33 -14.41 -7.54 13.65
C ILE A 33 -14.44 -6.01 13.64
N HIS A 34 -13.45 -5.44 12.97
CA HIS A 34 -13.30 -3.99 12.84
C HIS A 34 -14.14 -3.45 11.68
N ILE A 35 -15.07 -2.55 11.99
CA ILE A 35 -15.97 -1.90 11.01
C ILE A 35 -15.77 -0.38 11.12
N PRO A 36 -14.92 0.25 10.29
CA PRO A 36 -14.62 1.67 10.34
C PRO A 36 -15.74 2.52 9.71
N ASP A 37 -16.96 2.42 10.25
CA ASP A 37 -18.12 3.19 9.83
C ASP A 37 -18.60 4.13 10.94
N GLY A 38 -19.00 5.35 10.59
CA GLY A 38 -19.43 6.39 11.53
C GLY A 38 -20.70 6.05 12.33
N THR A 39 -21.53 5.14 11.82
CA THR A 39 -22.74 4.66 12.48
C THR A 39 -22.50 3.52 13.45
N VAL A 40 -21.29 2.94 13.44
CA VAL A 40 -20.87 1.86 14.34
C VAL A 40 -20.19 2.45 15.57
N SER A 41 -20.60 2.04 16.78
CA SER A 41 -19.99 2.46 18.06
C SER A 41 -18.58 1.91 18.20
N LYS A 42 -17.72 2.53 19.05
CA LYS A 42 -16.35 2.04 19.31
C LYS A 42 -16.36 0.59 19.77
N ASP A 43 -17.25 0.26 20.69
CA ASP A 43 -17.61 -1.08 21.16
C ASP A 43 -19.10 -1.24 20.86
N HIS A 44 -19.46 -2.01 19.84
CA HIS A 44 -20.82 -2.06 19.33
C HIS A 44 -21.55 -3.33 19.76
N ALA A 45 -20.96 -4.48 19.45
CA ALA A 45 -21.52 -5.79 19.73
C ALA A 45 -20.41 -6.81 20.03
N GLU A 46 -20.80 -7.98 20.49
CA GLU A 46 -19.91 -9.12 20.68
C GLU A 46 -20.54 -10.42 20.20
N ILE A 47 -19.70 -11.32 19.71
CA ILE A 47 -20.10 -12.70 19.37
C ILE A 47 -19.37 -13.64 20.33
N ALA A 48 -20.12 -14.41 21.10
CA ALA A 48 -19.61 -15.43 22.00
C ALA A 48 -19.84 -16.83 21.44
N SER A 49 -18.82 -17.69 21.47
CA SER A 49 -18.94 -19.10 21.13
C SER A 49 -19.28 -19.94 22.37
N ARG A 50 -20.35 -20.71 22.35
CA ARG A 50 -20.77 -21.62 23.42
C ARG A 50 -21.14 -22.98 22.84
N ALA A 51 -20.47 -24.02 23.26
CA ALA A 51 -20.70 -25.41 22.77
C ALA A 51 -20.70 -25.53 21.24
N GLY A 52 -19.86 -24.75 20.53
CA GLY A 52 -19.77 -24.75 19.07
C GLY A 52 -20.86 -23.97 18.34
N GLN A 53 -21.71 -23.25 19.07
CA GLN A 53 -22.68 -22.30 18.54
C GLN A 53 -22.26 -20.87 18.82
N PHE A 54 -22.63 -19.94 17.96
CA PHE A 54 -22.30 -18.51 18.08
C PHE A 54 -23.52 -17.69 18.48
N TYR A 55 -23.33 -16.79 19.42
CA TYR A 55 -24.36 -15.91 19.96
C TYR A 55 -23.92 -14.45 19.85
N LEU A 56 -24.71 -13.64 19.15
CA LEU A 56 -24.49 -12.19 19.00
C LEU A 56 -25.26 -11.43 20.05
N ARG A 57 -24.62 -10.43 20.68
CA ARG A 57 -25.26 -9.52 21.64
C ARG A 57 -24.79 -8.07 21.39
N ASP A 58 -25.71 -7.14 21.42
CA ASP A 58 -25.43 -5.70 21.42
C ASP A 58 -24.86 -5.24 22.77
N LEU A 59 -23.87 -4.36 22.78
CA LEU A 59 -23.20 -3.84 23.98
C LEU A 59 -23.73 -2.47 24.40
N GLY A 60 -24.98 -2.12 24.06
CA GLY A 60 -25.56 -0.80 24.32
C GLY A 60 -25.12 0.21 23.26
N SER A 61 -25.03 -0.21 22.03
CA SER A 61 -24.60 0.61 20.92
C SER A 61 -25.59 1.75 20.60
N ARG A 62 -25.09 2.81 19.95
CA ARG A 62 -25.93 4.00 19.64
C ARG A 62 -27.04 3.71 18.64
N ASN A 63 -26.76 2.90 17.63
CA ASN A 63 -27.69 2.61 16.51
C ASN A 63 -28.28 1.20 16.56
N GLY A 64 -27.90 0.39 17.56
CA GLY A 64 -28.41 -0.96 17.77
C GLY A 64 -27.82 -1.99 16.81
N THR A 65 -28.00 -3.26 17.20
CA THR A 65 -27.64 -4.46 16.42
C THR A 65 -28.90 -5.28 16.19
N ARG A 66 -29.12 -5.79 14.96
CA ARG A 66 -30.24 -6.68 14.65
C ARG A 66 -29.77 -7.92 13.92
N VAL A 67 -30.46 -9.03 14.16
CA VAL A 67 -30.31 -10.28 13.40
C VAL A 67 -31.65 -10.56 12.73
N ASN A 68 -31.67 -10.57 11.41
CA ASN A 68 -32.91 -10.75 10.61
C ASN A 68 -34.03 -9.78 11.03
N GLY A 69 -33.69 -8.52 11.33
CA GLY A 69 -34.61 -7.48 11.78
C GLY A 69 -34.95 -7.52 13.29
N ARG A 70 -34.53 -8.56 14.07
CA ARG A 70 -34.77 -8.67 15.51
C ARG A 70 -33.63 -8.03 16.29
N GLU A 71 -33.92 -7.14 17.24
CA GLU A 71 -32.90 -6.49 18.09
C GLU A 71 -32.14 -7.51 18.97
N ALA A 72 -30.81 -7.43 18.98
CA ALA A 72 -29.91 -8.33 19.69
C ALA A 72 -29.54 -7.79 21.09
N ARG A 73 -30.49 -7.27 21.85
CA ARG A 73 -30.28 -6.83 23.26
C ARG A 73 -29.91 -8.00 24.17
N GLU A 74 -30.55 -9.14 23.95
CA GLU A 74 -30.19 -10.42 24.56
C GLU A 74 -29.40 -11.26 23.54
N PRO A 75 -28.56 -12.19 23.99
CA PRO A 75 -27.78 -13.03 23.08
C PRO A 75 -28.68 -13.82 22.11
N ILE A 76 -28.53 -13.57 20.83
CA ILE A 76 -29.25 -14.27 19.74
C ILE A 76 -28.28 -15.24 19.08
N MET A 77 -28.69 -16.51 18.96
CA MET A 77 -27.94 -17.51 18.20
C MET A 77 -27.94 -17.12 16.72
N ILE A 78 -26.77 -17.18 16.10
CA ILE A 78 -26.56 -16.88 14.68
C ILE A 78 -26.15 -18.13 13.91
N GLU A 79 -26.77 -18.30 12.73
CA GLU A 79 -26.54 -19.44 11.85
C GLU A 79 -26.21 -18.97 10.43
N ALA A 80 -25.71 -19.88 9.60
CA ALA A 80 -25.45 -19.58 8.20
C ALA A 80 -26.74 -19.16 7.46
N GLY A 81 -26.70 -18.04 6.77
CA GLY A 81 -27.84 -17.42 6.10
C GLY A 81 -28.41 -16.22 6.85
N ASP A 82 -28.00 -15.97 8.10
CA ASP A 82 -28.51 -14.83 8.87
C ASP A 82 -27.93 -13.50 8.37
N HIS A 83 -28.75 -12.48 8.36
CA HIS A 83 -28.36 -11.08 8.12
C HIS A 83 -28.24 -10.33 9.44
N ILE A 84 -27.04 -9.75 9.67
CA ILE A 84 -26.74 -8.96 10.85
C ILE A 84 -26.63 -7.50 10.44
N GLU A 85 -27.42 -6.63 11.06
CA GLU A 85 -27.35 -5.18 10.89
C GLU A 85 -26.63 -4.56 12.07
N ILE A 86 -25.57 -3.79 11.80
CA ILE A 86 -24.73 -3.10 12.81
C ILE A 86 -24.65 -1.62 12.42
N GLY A 87 -25.45 -0.78 13.03
CA GLY A 87 -25.66 0.58 12.54
C GLY A 87 -26.30 0.55 11.14
N HIS A 88 -25.60 1.07 10.14
CA HIS A 88 -26.04 1.03 8.74
C HIS A 88 -25.34 -0.06 7.91
N VAL A 89 -24.45 -0.84 8.53
CA VAL A 89 -23.70 -1.89 7.86
C VAL A 89 -24.44 -3.21 7.99
N THR A 90 -24.70 -3.88 6.86
CA THR A 90 -25.31 -5.22 6.83
C THR A 90 -24.24 -6.26 6.56
N LEU A 91 -24.18 -7.28 7.43
CA LEU A 91 -23.29 -8.42 7.33
C LEU A 91 -24.12 -9.68 7.10
N LEU A 92 -23.64 -10.58 6.26
CA LEU A 92 -24.20 -11.90 6.03
C LEU A 92 -23.37 -12.93 6.82
N VAL A 93 -24.04 -13.78 7.59
CA VAL A 93 -23.42 -14.98 8.18
C VAL A 93 -23.38 -16.05 7.11
N SER A 94 -22.19 -16.35 6.60
CA SER A 94 -21.98 -17.49 5.71
C SER A 94 -21.50 -18.65 6.57
N GLY A 95 -22.10 -19.84 6.41
CA GLY A 95 -21.41 -21.05 6.80
C GLY A 95 -20.13 -21.07 5.97
N GLU A 96 -19.02 -21.55 6.51
CA GLU A 96 -17.96 -22.01 5.66
C GLU A 96 -18.62 -23.03 4.72
N GLU A 97 -19.17 -22.56 3.58
CA GLU A 97 -19.25 -23.40 2.41
C GLU A 97 -17.82 -23.89 2.28
N ALA A 98 -17.64 -25.15 2.62
CA ALA A 98 -16.35 -25.75 2.56
C ALA A 98 -15.84 -25.50 1.15
N ARG A 99 -15.06 -24.44 0.96
CA ARG A 99 -14.15 -24.39 -0.18
C ARG A 99 -13.42 -25.71 -0.02
N PRO A 100 -13.60 -26.68 -0.92
CA PRO A 100 -13.09 -28.01 -0.72
C PRO A 100 -11.60 -27.85 -0.42
N ARG A 101 -11.20 -28.08 0.84
CA ARG A 101 -9.81 -27.94 1.27
C ARG A 101 -9.03 -28.99 0.53
N LEU A 102 -8.02 -28.56 -0.20
CA LEU A 102 -7.08 -29.45 -0.85
C LEU A 102 -6.46 -30.35 0.24
N ARG A 103 -6.64 -31.67 0.12
CA ARG A 103 -5.93 -32.64 0.97
C ARG A 103 -4.83 -33.27 0.14
N LEU A 104 -3.58 -33.04 0.53
CA LEU A 104 -2.41 -33.63 -0.08
C LEU A 104 -2.20 -35.05 0.43
N ASN A 105 -1.84 -35.98 -0.44
CA ASN A 105 -1.52 -37.34 -0.10
C ASN A 105 -0.13 -37.71 -0.61
N GLU A 106 0.75 -38.12 0.31
CA GLU A 106 2.18 -38.38 0.05
C GLU A 106 2.43 -39.72 -0.63
N GLN A 107 2.13 -39.90 -1.92
CA GLN A 107 2.51 -41.16 -2.56
C GLN A 107 2.97 -41.03 -4.03
N SER A 108 3.88 -41.93 -4.42
CA SER A 108 4.63 -41.94 -5.69
C SER A 108 3.80 -42.47 -6.87
N ILE A 109 4.03 -41.86 -8.06
CA ILE A 109 3.38 -42.28 -9.31
C ILE A 109 4.25 -43.31 -10.03
N ALA A 110 3.73 -44.50 -10.26
CA ALA A 110 4.25 -45.45 -11.27
C ALA A 110 3.10 -46.22 -11.92
N GLY A 111 3.02 -46.33 -13.27
CA GLY A 111 2.09 -47.10 -14.07
C GLY A 111 1.39 -46.33 -15.20
N THR A 112 0.25 -46.70 -15.74
CA THR A 112 -0.43 -46.18 -16.94
C THR A 112 -0.73 -44.67 -16.96
N THR A 113 0.23 -43.85 -16.51
CA THR A 113 0.15 -42.39 -16.53
C THR A 113 0.94 -41.87 -17.71
N LEU A 114 0.26 -41.19 -18.64
CA LEU A 114 0.91 -40.48 -19.74
C LEU A 114 1.39 -39.11 -19.24
N ARG A 115 2.63 -38.77 -19.57
CA ARG A 115 3.25 -37.48 -19.25
C ARG A 115 3.66 -36.78 -20.54
N LEU A 116 3.22 -35.56 -20.76
CA LEU A 116 3.59 -34.73 -21.89
C LEU A 116 4.11 -33.39 -21.39
N LYS A 117 5.29 -32.97 -21.88
CA LYS A 117 5.79 -31.63 -21.57
C LYS A 117 4.92 -30.60 -22.28
N ALA A 118 4.48 -29.57 -21.58
CA ALA A 118 3.59 -28.52 -22.11
C ALA A 118 4.20 -27.81 -23.34
N SER A 119 5.51 -27.61 -23.35
CA SER A 119 6.24 -27.00 -24.48
C SER A 119 6.24 -27.87 -25.74
N SER A 120 6.29 -29.20 -25.60
CA SER A 120 6.36 -30.10 -26.80
C SER A 120 5.02 -30.22 -27.55
N ILE A 121 3.91 -29.89 -26.88
CA ILE A 121 2.57 -29.92 -27.49
C ILE A 121 2.39 -28.78 -28.52
N LEU A 122 3.02 -27.63 -28.28
CA LEU A 122 2.99 -26.48 -29.17
C LEU A 122 3.76 -26.76 -30.51
N GLU A 123 4.80 -27.60 -30.46
CA GLU A 123 5.68 -27.89 -31.59
C GLU A 123 5.16 -29.01 -32.52
N GLN A 124 4.39 -29.98 -31.96
CA GLN A 124 4.04 -31.20 -32.70
C GLN A 124 2.80 -31.11 -33.63
N ARG A 125 2.00 -30.04 -33.56
CA ARG A 125 0.66 -29.98 -34.20
C ARG A 125 0.60 -29.63 -35.67
N SER A 126 1.66 -29.78 -36.44
CA SER A 126 1.60 -29.51 -37.90
C SER A 126 1.09 -30.69 -38.74
N LYS A 127 0.59 -31.81 -38.19
CA LYS A 127 0.43 -33.04 -38.94
C LYS A 127 -0.92 -33.80 -38.93
N THR A 128 -1.99 -33.36 -38.26
CA THR A 128 -3.25 -34.16 -38.25
C THR A 128 -4.51 -33.31 -38.43
N GLY A 129 -5.18 -33.50 -39.55
CA GLY A 129 -6.39 -32.80 -39.96
C GLY A 129 -7.63 -33.69 -39.94
N LYS A 130 -8.40 -33.75 -38.85
CA LYS A 130 -9.82 -34.14 -38.88
C LYS A 130 -10.73 -33.40 -37.86
N ASP A 131 -10.18 -32.72 -36.86
CA ASP A 131 -10.98 -31.90 -35.92
C ASP A 131 -10.70 -30.38 -36.01
N SER A 132 -10.16 -29.92 -37.14
CA SER A 132 -9.74 -28.53 -37.38
C SER A 132 -10.84 -27.50 -37.11
N ALA A 133 -12.06 -27.75 -37.57
CA ALA A 133 -13.14 -26.76 -37.50
C ALA A 133 -13.61 -26.50 -36.02
N ARG A 134 -13.74 -27.56 -35.22
CA ARG A 134 -14.12 -27.46 -33.80
C ARG A 134 -13.02 -26.79 -33.01
N LEU A 135 -11.76 -27.14 -33.27
CA LEU A 135 -10.60 -26.53 -32.62
C LEU A 135 -10.46 -25.05 -32.95
N VAL A 136 -10.63 -24.68 -34.24
CA VAL A 136 -10.60 -23.28 -34.69
C VAL A 136 -11.73 -22.48 -34.05
N SER A 137 -12.93 -23.04 -33.91
CA SER A 137 -14.04 -22.39 -33.20
C SER A 137 -13.73 -22.17 -31.73
N LEU A 138 -13.16 -23.17 -31.04
CA LEU A 138 -12.75 -23.06 -29.64
C LEU A 138 -11.62 -22.05 -29.45
N LEU A 139 -10.62 -22.03 -30.36
CA LEU A 139 -9.53 -21.06 -30.32
C LEU A 139 -10.04 -19.62 -30.57
N ALA A 140 -10.99 -19.44 -31.50
CA ALA A 140 -11.59 -18.13 -31.74
C ALA A 140 -12.44 -17.64 -30.57
N GLU A 141 -13.14 -18.54 -29.89
CA GLU A 141 -13.90 -18.22 -28.66
C GLU A 141 -12.94 -17.90 -27.50
N ALA A 142 -11.92 -18.70 -27.30
CA ALA A 142 -10.87 -18.46 -26.31
C ALA A 142 -10.14 -17.12 -26.59
N GLY A 143 -9.86 -16.80 -27.86
CA GLY A 143 -9.30 -15.50 -28.26
C GLY A 143 -10.16 -14.31 -27.83
N ARG A 144 -11.48 -14.43 -27.93
CA ARG A 144 -12.40 -13.38 -27.45
C ARG A 144 -12.37 -13.23 -25.93
N LEU A 145 -12.26 -14.33 -25.20
CA LEU A 145 -12.10 -14.30 -23.73
C LEU A 145 -10.79 -13.63 -23.32
N LEU A 146 -9.71 -13.75 -24.11
CA LEU A 146 -8.42 -13.12 -23.82
C LEU A 146 -8.46 -11.58 -23.87
N VAL A 147 -9.30 -10.99 -24.72
CA VAL A 147 -9.30 -9.55 -25.02
C VAL A 147 -10.00 -8.73 -23.94
N MET A 148 -11.05 -9.25 -23.29
CA MET A 148 -11.82 -8.47 -22.30
C MET A 148 -11.13 -8.43 -20.94
N PRO A 149 -10.75 -7.24 -20.40
CA PRO A 149 -10.19 -7.11 -19.07
C PRO A 149 -11.29 -7.35 -18.01
N ARG A 150 -11.08 -8.32 -17.13
CA ARG A 150 -11.95 -8.63 -15.99
C ARG A 150 -11.12 -8.90 -14.75
N PRO A 151 -11.70 -8.75 -13.52
CA PRO A 151 -11.07 -9.17 -12.29
C PRO A 151 -10.61 -10.63 -12.33
N LEU A 152 -9.55 -10.95 -11.58
CA LEU A 152 -8.94 -12.28 -11.58
C LEU A 152 -9.96 -13.39 -11.27
N GLN A 153 -10.83 -13.18 -10.28
CA GLN A 153 -11.84 -14.18 -9.89
C GLN A 153 -12.83 -14.46 -11.03
N GLU A 154 -13.40 -13.41 -11.65
CA GLU A 154 -14.32 -13.54 -12.78
C GLU A 154 -13.65 -14.21 -13.98
N THR A 155 -12.39 -13.85 -14.21
CA THR A 155 -11.56 -14.47 -15.26
C THR A 155 -11.43 -15.98 -15.06
N CYS A 156 -11.15 -16.43 -13.82
CA CYS A 156 -11.01 -17.85 -13.51
C CYS A 156 -12.34 -18.61 -13.64
N ASP A 157 -13.45 -18.00 -13.22
CA ASP A 157 -14.78 -18.60 -13.35
C ASP A 157 -15.20 -18.76 -14.82
N GLU A 158 -14.96 -17.75 -15.66
CA GLU A 158 -15.21 -17.83 -17.12
C GLU A 158 -14.34 -18.89 -17.81
N LEU A 159 -13.06 -18.97 -17.44
CA LEU A 159 -12.15 -19.98 -17.94
C LEU A 159 -12.64 -21.39 -17.60
N LEU A 160 -13.10 -21.64 -16.38
CA LEU A 160 -13.68 -22.95 -16.03
C LEU A 160 -14.98 -23.22 -16.79
N GLN A 161 -15.85 -22.21 -17.02
CA GLN A 161 -17.03 -22.38 -17.86
C GLN A 161 -16.67 -22.77 -19.30
N PHE A 162 -15.62 -22.16 -19.83
CA PHE A 162 -15.13 -22.46 -21.15
C PHE A 162 -14.57 -23.90 -21.23
N VAL A 163 -13.76 -24.30 -20.25
CA VAL A 163 -13.22 -25.66 -20.15
C VAL A 163 -14.35 -26.70 -20.01
N GLU A 164 -15.39 -26.42 -19.24
CA GLU A 164 -16.57 -27.28 -19.09
C GLU A 164 -17.29 -27.56 -20.42
N ARG A 165 -17.33 -26.57 -21.32
CA ARG A 165 -17.90 -26.74 -22.65
C ARG A 165 -16.98 -27.51 -23.62
N ALA A 166 -15.67 -27.36 -23.43
CA ALA A 166 -14.66 -27.96 -24.29
C ALA A 166 -14.37 -29.43 -23.95
N VAL A 167 -14.30 -29.75 -22.66
CA VAL A 167 -13.94 -31.09 -22.13
C VAL A 167 -15.06 -31.58 -21.22
N GLN A 168 -15.60 -32.78 -21.53
CA GLN A 168 -16.67 -33.37 -20.75
C GLN A 168 -16.10 -34.06 -19.53
N ALA A 169 -16.29 -33.49 -18.33
CA ALA A 169 -15.85 -34.03 -17.05
C ALA A 169 -16.93 -33.88 -15.96
N SER A 170 -16.73 -34.49 -14.83
CA SER A 170 -17.62 -34.35 -13.66
C SER A 170 -17.24 -33.13 -12.81
N ARG A 171 -15.95 -32.83 -12.71
CA ARG A 171 -15.41 -31.76 -11.88
C ARG A 171 -14.26 -31.04 -12.57
N TYR A 172 -14.18 -29.73 -12.37
CA TYR A 172 -13.16 -28.81 -12.91
C TYR A 172 -12.66 -27.96 -11.77
N VAL A 173 -11.34 -27.87 -11.59
CA VAL A 173 -10.74 -27.10 -10.51
C VAL A 173 -9.52 -26.35 -11.01
N LEU A 174 -9.43 -25.08 -10.67
CA LEU A 174 -8.30 -24.21 -10.97
C LEU A 174 -7.59 -23.85 -9.67
N LEU A 175 -6.32 -24.22 -9.60
CA LEU A 175 -5.44 -23.96 -8.47
C LEU A 175 -4.33 -23.02 -8.90
N LEU A 176 -4.02 -22.02 -8.08
CA LEU A 176 -2.87 -21.14 -8.29
C LEU A 176 -1.77 -21.48 -7.29
N ASP A 177 -0.55 -21.52 -7.78
CA ASP A 177 0.64 -21.72 -6.96
C ASP A 177 0.90 -20.47 -6.11
N GLN A 178 1.22 -20.69 -4.82
CA GLN A 178 1.57 -19.64 -3.87
C GLN A 178 3.06 -19.63 -3.48
N GLY A 179 3.84 -20.49 -4.12
CA GLY A 179 5.27 -20.67 -3.85
C GLY A 179 5.59 -21.94 -3.07
N PRO A 180 6.88 -22.25 -2.90
CA PRO A 180 7.38 -23.58 -2.48
C PRO A 180 6.91 -24.03 -1.08
N ASP A 181 6.60 -23.10 -0.18
CA ASP A 181 6.25 -23.38 1.22
C ASP A 181 4.74 -23.27 1.51
N LYS A 182 3.92 -23.07 0.48
CA LYS A 182 2.47 -22.90 0.63
C LYS A 182 1.70 -23.89 -0.22
N GLU A 183 0.57 -24.32 0.29
CA GLU A 183 -0.37 -25.10 -0.52
C GLU A 183 -0.96 -24.27 -1.65
N PRO A 184 -1.15 -24.82 -2.86
CA PRO A 184 -1.81 -24.12 -3.96
C PRO A 184 -3.21 -23.68 -3.57
N LEU A 185 -3.54 -22.43 -3.90
CA LEU A 185 -4.83 -21.84 -3.58
C LEU A 185 -5.87 -22.23 -4.63
N GLN A 186 -6.98 -22.83 -4.19
CA GLN A 186 -8.12 -23.05 -5.07
C GLN A 186 -8.84 -21.73 -5.32
N ILE A 187 -8.78 -21.26 -6.57
CA ILE A 187 -9.42 -20.00 -6.98
C ILE A 187 -10.84 -20.25 -7.50
N ALA A 188 -11.02 -21.29 -8.29
CA ALA A 188 -12.32 -21.60 -8.88
C ALA A 188 -12.55 -23.12 -8.96
N ALA A 189 -13.80 -23.54 -8.82
CA ALA A 189 -14.22 -24.92 -8.99
C ALA A 189 -15.63 -25.00 -9.57
N ARG A 190 -15.87 -26.00 -10.41
CA ARG A 190 -17.19 -26.29 -11.00
C ARG A 190 -17.45 -27.78 -11.00
N THR A 191 -18.71 -28.15 -10.79
CA THR A 191 -19.17 -29.54 -10.80
C THR A 191 -20.39 -29.67 -11.68
N ARG A 192 -20.38 -30.60 -12.61
CA ARG A 192 -21.51 -30.91 -13.48
C ARG A 192 -22.58 -31.62 -12.67
N GLY A 193 -23.78 -31.04 -12.56
CA GLY A 193 -24.91 -31.64 -11.81
C GLY A 193 -25.08 -31.15 -10.37
N GLY A 194 -24.41 -30.08 -9.96
CA GLY A 194 -24.77 -29.29 -8.77
C GLY A 194 -24.49 -29.88 -7.39
N ARG A 195 -23.63 -30.91 -7.27
CA ARG A 195 -23.14 -31.38 -5.97
C ARG A 195 -21.67 -30.99 -5.76
N ALA A 196 -21.46 -29.87 -5.08
CA ALA A 196 -20.13 -29.33 -4.74
C ALA A 196 -19.57 -29.87 -3.41
N ASP A 197 -19.80 -31.13 -3.02
CA ASP A 197 -19.73 -31.52 -1.60
C ASP A 197 -18.64 -32.53 -1.23
N ARG A 198 -17.56 -32.64 -2.02
CA ARG A 198 -16.41 -33.45 -1.58
C ARG A 198 -15.12 -32.66 -1.71
N ALA A 199 -14.36 -32.58 -0.61
CA ALA A 199 -13.01 -32.04 -0.61
C ALA A 199 -12.17 -32.68 -1.72
N LEU A 200 -11.53 -31.86 -2.54
CA LEU A 200 -10.62 -32.31 -3.58
C LEU A 200 -9.39 -32.95 -2.92
N ALA A 201 -9.18 -34.24 -3.12
CA ALA A 201 -7.93 -34.89 -2.75
C ALA A 201 -7.09 -35.09 -4.01
N LEU A 202 -6.08 -34.25 -4.20
CA LEU A 202 -5.07 -34.41 -5.24
C LEU A 202 -3.86 -35.17 -4.68
N SER A 203 -3.30 -36.04 -5.50
CA SER A 203 -2.01 -36.68 -5.20
C SER A 203 -0.90 -35.63 -5.18
N THR A 204 -0.14 -35.54 -4.11
CA THR A 204 1.05 -34.69 -3.97
C THR A 204 2.04 -34.90 -5.11
N SER A 205 2.15 -36.15 -5.56
CA SER A 205 3.01 -36.55 -6.66
C SER A 205 2.52 -35.98 -8.01
N ILE A 206 1.20 -35.98 -8.31
CA ILE A 206 0.63 -35.33 -9.49
C ILE A 206 0.88 -33.82 -9.44
N MET A 207 0.61 -33.19 -8.31
CA MET A 207 0.85 -31.76 -8.14
C MET A 207 2.32 -31.39 -8.37
N ARG A 208 3.25 -32.14 -7.76
CA ARG A 208 4.67 -31.90 -7.95
C ARG A 208 5.08 -32.02 -9.42
N THR A 209 4.66 -33.08 -10.11
CA THR A 209 4.93 -33.28 -11.53
C THR A 209 4.40 -32.12 -12.37
N VAL A 210 3.17 -31.66 -12.12
CA VAL A 210 2.57 -30.56 -12.87
C VAL A 210 3.23 -29.23 -12.56
N LEU A 211 3.41 -28.89 -11.29
CA LEU A 211 3.91 -27.57 -10.88
C LEU A 211 5.42 -27.42 -11.06
N THR A 212 6.20 -28.48 -10.74
CA THR A 212 7.67 -28.41 -10.75
C THR A 212 8.28 -28.85 -12.08
N GLU A 213 7.72 -29.90 -12.72
CA GLU A 213 8.25 -30.45 -13.97
C GLU A 213 7.55 -29.86 -15.21
N CYS A 214 6.55 -28.96 -15.02
CA CYS A 214 5.72 -28.39 -16.10
C CYS A 214 5.14 -29.44 -17.03
N THR A 215 4.63 -30.54 -16.48
CA THR A 215 4.22 -31.74 -17.23
C THR A 215 2.74 -32.02 -17.03
N SER A 216 2.01 -32.16 -18.16
CA SER A 216 0.60 -32.57 -18.18
C SER A 216 0.47 -34.06 -17.87
N VAL A 217 -0.49 -34.42 -17.03
CA VAL A 217 -0.68 -35.78 -16.52
C VAL A 217 -2.09 -36.27 -16.86
N LEU A 218 -2.17 -37.45 -17.46
CA LEU A 218 -3.42 -38.20 -17.68
C LEU A 218 -3.39 -39.51 -16.90
N THR A 219 -4.38 -39.70 -16.04
CA THR A 219 -4.56 -40.96 -15.32
C THR A 219 -5.80 -41.67 -15.85
N ARG A 220 -5.61 -42.89 -16.36
CA ARG A 220 -6.66 -43.76 -16.86
C ARG A 220 -6.92 -44.87 -15.84
N ASP A 221 -8.18 -45.06 -15.46
CA ASP A 221 -8.66 -46.16 -14.64
C ASP A 221 -7.96 -46.32 -13.28
N THR A 222 -8.33 -45.45 -12.35
CA THR A 222 -7.81 -45.49 -10.95
C THR A 222 -8.25 -46.75 -10.17
N ALA A 223 -9.28 -47.48 -10.64
CA ALA A 223 -9.84 -48.64 -9.96
C ALA A 223 -9.09 -49.97 -10.24
N THR A 224 -8.44 -50.06 -11.40
CA THR A 224 -7.71 -51.28 -11.80
C THR A 224 -6.21 -51.18 -11.61
N ASP A 225 -5.70 -50.03 -11.28
CA ASP A 225 -4.28 -49.80 -11.07
C ASP A 225 -3.86 -50.35 -9.67
N PRO A 226 -2.98 -51.38 -9.61
CA PRO A 226 -2.56 -52.03 -8.35
C PRO A 226 -1.99 -51.09 -7.30
N ARG A 227 -1.63 -49.84 -7.70
CA ARG A 227 -1.00 -48.83 -6.87
C ARG A 227 -2.00 -47.96 -6.12
N PHE A 228 -3.26 -47.97 -6.52
CA PHE A 228 -4.35 -47.32 -5.79
C PHE A 228 -5.11 -48.30 -4.88
N GLN A 229 -4.81 -49.60 -4.91
CA GLN A 229 -5.47 -50.64 -4.11
C GLN A 229 -5.25 -50.54 -2.58
N GLY A 230 -4.45 -49.59 -2.11
CA GLY A 230 -4.28 -49.28 -0.68
C GLY A 230 -4.70 -47.86 -0.28
N GLN A 231 -5.19 -47.03 -1.22
CA GLN A 231 -5.46 -45.63 -0.99
C GLN A 231 -6.94 -45.34 -0.80
N GLN A 232 -7.37 -45.30 0.46
CA GLN A 232 -8.76 -45.00 0.83
C GLN A 232 -9.27 -43.64 0.28
N SER A 233 -8.40 -42.69 -0.03
CA SER A 233 -8.78 -41.33 -0.47
C SER A 233 -9.20 -41.23 -1.96
N ILE A 234 -8.59 -42.02 -2.87
CA ILE A 234 -8.94 -42.03 -4.31
C ILE A 234 -10.08 -42.99 -4.58
N VAL A 235 -10.03 -44.16 -3.95
CA VAL A 235 -11.12 -45.18 -3.99
C VAL A 235 -12.39 -44.64 -3.34
N ALA A 236 -12.27 -43.84 -2.25
CA ALA A 236 -13.41 -43.22 -1.58
C ALA A 236 -14.08 -42.13 -2.43
N GLN A 237 -13.39 -41.54 -3.44
CA GLN A 237 -13.95 -40.51 -4.32
C GLN A 237 -14.54 -41.05 -5.62
N SER A 238 -14.41 -42.34 -5.92
CA SER A 238 -14.94 -42.98 -7.14
C SER A 238 -14.51 -42.27 -8.44
N VAL A 239 -13.27 -41.74 -8.49
CA VAL A 239 -12.73 -41.11 -9.71
C VAL A 239 -12.24 -42.21 -10.64
N HIS A 240 -12.75 -42.23 -11.88
CA HIS A 240 -12.39 -43.21 -12.90
C HIS A 240 -11.29 -42.71 -13.84
N SER A 241 -11.30 -41.45 -14.20
CA SER A 241 -10.28 -40.86 -15.04
C SER A 241 -10.04 -39.39 -14.64
N ALA A 242 -8.78 -38.90 -14.72
CA ALA A 242 -8.42 -37.55 -14.36
C ALA A 242 -7.31 -37.00 -15.25
N MET A 243 -7.33 -35.69 -15.46
CA MET A 243 -6.25 -34.92 -16.10
C MET A 243 -5.84 -33.77 -15.20
N ALA A 244 -4.54 -33.52 -15.15
CA ALA A 244 -3.96 -32.35 -14.49
C ALA A 244 -2.95 -31.70 -15.42
N VAL A 245 -3.10 -30.42 -15.71
CA VAL A 245 -2.26 -29.69 -16.65
C VAL A 245 -1.74 -28.39 -16.05
N PRO A 246 -0.50 -27.99 -16.34
CA PRO A 246 0.05 -26.75 -15.81
C PRO A 246 -0.59 -25.52 -16.48
N LEU A 247 -0.79 -24.48 -15.68
CA LEU A 247 -1.06 -23.13 -16.17
C LEU A 247 0.28 -22.47 -16.47
N PHE A 248 0.78 -22.63 -17.68
CA PHE A 248 2.10 -22.19 -18.10
C PHE A 248 2.00 -20.99 -19.06
N ASP A 249 2.58 -19.85 -18.67
CA ASP A 249 2.54 -18.60 -19.43
C ASP A 249 3.75 -18.36 -20.35
N ASN A 250 4.54 -19.38 -20.63
CA ASN A 250 5.82 -19.44 -21.34
C ASN A 250 7.06 -19.03 -20.53
N GLU A 251 6.90 -18.54 -19.31
CA GLU A 251 8.01 -18.19 -18.40
C GLU A 251 7.96 -19.06 -17.14
N LYS A 252 6.79 -19.19 -16.54
CA LYS A 252 6.60 -19.90 -15.26
C LYS A 252 5.27 -20.64 -15.20
N VAL A 253 5.20 -21.58 -14.28
CA VAL A 253 3.94 -22.26 -13.93
C VAL A 253 3.23 -21.43 -12.87
N LEU A 254 2.04 -20.92 -13.20
CA LEU A 254 1.20 -20.12 -12.31
C LEU A 254 0.33 -20.96 -11.39
N GLY A 255 0.16 -22.25 -11.72
CA GLY A 255 -0.74 -23.15 -11.03
C GLY A 255 -1.08 -24.35 -11.90
N LEU A 256 -2.22 -24.97 -11.64
CA LEU A 256 -2.70 -26.10 -12.43
C LEU A 256 -4.21 -26.07 -12.65
N LEU A 257 -4.63 -26.64 -13.76
CA LEU A 257 -6.01 -26.95 -14.08
C LEU A 257 -6.21 -28.46 -13.94
N TYR A 258 -7.17 -28.86 -13.12
CA TYR A 258 -7.52 -30.24 -12.84
C TYR A 258 -8.94 -30.54 -13.29
N VAL A 259 -9.13 -31.67 -13.94
CA VAL A 259 -10.45 -32.21 -14.29
C VAL A 259 -10.54 -33.69 -13.99
N ASP A 260 -11.68 -34.15 -13.52
CA ASP A 260 -11.94 -35.58 -13.29
C ASP A 260 -13.34 -36.02 -13.70
N SER A 261 -13.50 -37.31 -13.89
CA SER A 261 -14.79 -37.98 -14.14
C SER A 261 -15.05 -39.12 -13.17
N HIS A 262 -16.26 -39.08 -12.64
CA HIS A 262 -16.85 -40.17 -11.83
C HIS A 262 -17.71 -41.13 -12.68
N ASP A 263 -17.89 -40.82 -13.97
CA ASP A 263 -18.66 -41.63 -14.90
C ASP A 263 -17.74 -42.63 -15.58
N MET A 264 -18.05 -43.92 -15.45
CA MET A 264 -17.29 -45.02 -16.05
C MET A 264 -17.30 -44.97 -17.60
N SER A 265 -18.29 -44.30 -18.20
CA SER A 265 -18.40 -44.13 -19.65
C SER A 265 -17.47 -43.02 -20.20
N VAL A 266 -16.99 -42.13 -19.35
CA VAL A 266 -16.11 -41.01 -19.74
C VAL A 266 -14.67 -41.40 -19.44
N ARG A 267 -13.91 -41.70 -20.49
CA ARG A 267 -12.46 -41.95 -20.44
C ARG A 267 -11.72 -40.88 -21.20
N PHE A 268 -10.83 -40.19 -20.50
CA PHE A 268 -9.98 -39.20 -21.17
C PHE A 268 -8.92 -39.87 -22.05
N ASP A 269 -8.62 -39.23 -23.17
CA ASP A 269 -7.61 -39.65 -24.13
C ASP A 269 -6.50 -38.57 -24.31
N ASN A 270 -5.56 -38.85 -25.18
CA ASN A 270 -4.42 -37.96 -25.44
C ASN A 270 -4.85 -36.65 -26.10
N ASP A 271 -5.83 -36.71 -27.01
CA ASP A 271 -6.31 -35.53 -27.74
C ASP A 271 -6.99 -34.55 -26.78
N GLN A 272 -7.73 -35.10 -25.79
CA GLN A 272 -8.34 -34.30 -24.72
C GLN A 272 -7.29 -33.70 -23.78
N LEU A 273 -6.20 -34.44 -23.45
CA LEU A 273 -5.09 -33.91 -22.65
C LEU A 273 -4.38 -32.76 -23.37
N GLU A 274 -4.10 -32.93 -24.69
CA GLU A 274 -3.51 -31.86 -25.49
C GLU A 274 -4.41 -30.64 -25.56
N LEU A 275 -5.72 -30.83 -25.80
CA LEU A 275 -6.69 -29.73 -25.81
C LEU A 275 -6.72 -28.99 -24.48
N LEU A 276 -6.82 -29.74 -23.37
CA LEU A 276 -6.84 -29.16 -22.03
C LEU A 276 -5.55 -28.39 -21.73
N THR A 277 -4.39 -28.89 -22.16
CA THR A 277 -3.10 -28.22 -21.99
C THR A 277 -3.04 -26.91 -22.77
N LEU A 278 -3.54 -26.89 -24.01
CA LEU A 278 -3.64 -25.65 -24.79
C LEU A 278 -4.54 -24.61 -24.12
N LEU A 279 -5.70 -25.05 -23.63
CA LEU A 279 -6.63 -24.17 -22.90
C LEU A 279 -6.02 -23.66 -21.60
N ALA A 280 -5.26 -24.49 -20.89
CA ALA A 280 -4.56 -24.11 -19.68
C ALA A 280 -3.47 -23.05 -19.94
N ASN A 281 -2.70 -23.19 -21.03
CA ASN A 281 -1.71 -22.18 -21.42
C ASN A 281 -2.38 -20.84 -21.77
N MET A 282 -3.49 -20.87 -22.52
CA MET A 282 -4.27 -19.65 -22.80
C MET A 282 -4.83 -19.04 -21.50
N ALA A 283 -5.33 -19.88 -20.59
CA ALA A 283 -5.80 -19.47 -19.27
C ALA A 283 -4.67 -18.81 -18.46
N ALA A 284 -3.46 -19.36 -18.50
CA ALA A 284 -2.30 -18.80 -17.82
C ALA A 284 -1.99 -17.36 -18.28
N VAL A 285 -1.93 -17.14 -19.61
CA VAL A 285 -1.72 -15.80 -20.17
C VAL A 285 -2.82 -14.82 -19.72
N LYS A 286 -4.09 -15.27 -19.73
CA LYS A 286 -5.21 -14.43 -19.28
C LYS A 286 -5.13 -14.09 -17.80
N ILE A 287 -4.75 -15.05 -16.95
CA ILE A 287 -4.56 -14.87 -15.51
C ILE A 287 -3.41 -13.90 -15.24
N THR A 288 -2.28 -14.04 -15.95
CA THR A 288 -1.15 -13.09 -15.85
C THR A 288 -1.59 -11.68 -16.21
N ASN A 289 -2.32 -11.51 -17.32
CA ASN A 289 -2.82 -10.19 -17.73
C ASN A 289 -3.82 -9.60 -16.71
N ALA A 290 -4.71 -10.41 -16.15
CA ALA A 290 -5.66 -9.95 -15.12
C ALA A 290 -4.92 -9.46 -13.86
N ARG A 291 -3.91 -10.19 -13.39
CA ARG A 291 -3.07 -9.79 -12.25
C ARG A 291 -2.32 -8.49 -12.52
N LEU A 292 -1.69 -8.36 -13.68
CA LEU A 292 -0.96 -7.15 -14.06
C LEU A 292 -1.88 -5.93 -14.10
N LEU A 293 -3.10 -6.08 -14.59
CA LEU A 293 -4.09 -5.00 -14.62
C LEU A 293 -4.59 -4.61 -13.21
N GLU A 294 -4.77 -5.58 -12.31
CA GLU A 294 -5.11 -5.31 -10.92
C GLU A 294 -3.97 -4.57 -10.22
N ASP A 295 -2.73 -5.06 -10.33
CA ASP A 295 -1.54 -4.40 -9.77
C ASP A 295 -1.36 -2.97 -10.31
N GLN A 296 -1.63 -2.76 -11.61
CA GLN A 296 -1.57 -1.42 -12.21
C GLN A 296 -2.64 -0.49 -11.63
N ARG A 297 -3.89 -0.95 -11.51
CA ARG A 297 -4.98 -0.16 -10.92
C ARG A 297 -4.69 0.23 -9.48
N ASP A 298 -4.15 -0.69 -8.70
CA ASP A 298 -3.79 -0.41 -7.30
C ASP A 298 -2.67 0.63 -7.21
N ARG A 299 -1.65 0.54 -8.09
CA ARG A 299 -0.60 1.57 -8.20
C ARG A 299 -1.15 2.92 -8.60
N ASP A 300 -2.01 2.96 -9.63
CA ASP A 300 -2.63 4.21 -10.11
C ASP A 300 -3.48 4.87 -9.02
N ARG A 301 -4.21 4.06 -8.24
CA ARG A 301 -4.99 4.55 -7.09
C ARG A 301 -4.10 5.18 -6.02
N VAL A 302 -3.00 4.51 -5.64
CA VAL A 302 -2.05 5.04 -4.65
C VAL A 302 -1.43 6.34 -5.15
N LEU A 303 -1.04 6.42 -6.43
CA LEU A 303 -0.49 7.65 -7.03
C LEU A 303 -1.52 8.80 -7.03
N GLN A 304 -2.80 8.53 -7.29
CA GLN A 304 -3.86 9.55 -7.21
C GLN A 304 -4.06 10.05 -5.77
N GLU A 305 -4.02 9.16 -4.78
CA GLU A 305 -4.12 9.54 -3.37
C GLU A 305 -2.92 10.40 -2.95
N LEU A 306 -1.69 10.03 -3.34
CA LEU A 306 -0.48 10.82 -3.10
C LEU A 306 -0.54 12.19 -3.78
N THR A 307 -0.96 12.27 -5.05
CA THR A 307 -1.13 13.55 -5.77
C THR A 307 -2.10 14.49 -5.05
N SER A 308 -3.19 13.92 -4.50
CA SER A 308 -4.15 14.69 -3.72
C SER A 308 -3.54 15.21 -2.41
N ALA A 309 -2.76 14.38 -1.70
CA ALA A 309 -2.03 14.76 -0.50
C ALA A 309 -1.01 15.88 -0.78
N THR A 310 -0.24 15.77 -1.86
CA THR A 310 0.71 16.81 -2.30
C THR A 310 0.02 18.16 -2.49
N ARG A 311 -1.13 18.16 -3.16
CA ARG A 311 -1.88 19.40 -3.39
C ARG A 311 -2.36 20.04 -2.10
N ILE A 312 -2.84 19.23 -1.14
CA ILE A 312 -3.27 19.73 0.17
C ILE A 312 -2.07 20.29 0.93
N GLN A 313 -0.95 19.57 0.95
CA GLN A 313 0.27 19.98 1.64
C GLN A 313 0.84 21.30 1.07
N ARG A 314 0.94 21.40 -0.26
CA ARG A 314 1.37 22.65 -0.91
C ARG A 314 0.45 23.84 -0.60
N GLY A 315 -0.85 23.61 -0.48
CA GLY A 315 -1.81 24.63 -0.06
C GLY A 315 -1.68 25.08 1.40
N MET A 316 -0.91 24.32 2.22
CA MET A 316 -0.58 24.75 3.59
C MET A 316 0.66 25.64 3.65
N LEU A 317 1.53 25.61 2.66
CA LEU A 317 2.68 26.50 2.59
C LEU A 317 2.26 27.91 2.14
N PRO A 318 2.99 28.96 2.52
CA PRO A 318 2.71 30.32 2.06
C PRO A 318 2.80 30.42 0.54
N GLU A 319 1.86 31.10 -0.10
CA GLU A 319 1.89 31.38 -1.55
C GLU A 319 3.00 32.39 -1.95
N GLY A 320 3.57 33.09 -0.99
CA GLY A 320 4.62 34.05 -1.18
C GLY A 320 5.13 34.62 0.13
N THR A 321 6.10 35.50 0.04
CA THR A 321 6.70 36.17 1.19
C THR A 321 5.96 37.50 1.51
N PRO A 322 5.78 37.85 2.80
CA PRO A 322 5.14 39.11 3.17
C PRO A 322 6.01 40.31 2.79
N GLY A 323 5.38 41.38 2.29
CA GLY A 323 6.06 42.64 2.02
C GLY A 323 6.34 43.39 3.33
N ILE A 324 7.62 43.61 3.65
CA ILE A 324 8.06 44.33 4.86
C ILE A 324 8.90 45.52 4.43
N PRO A 325 8.52 46.74 4.79
CA PRO A 325 9.30 47.93 4.44
C PRO A 325 10.75 47.83 4.95
N GLY A 326 11.72 48.06 4.07
CA GLY A 326 13.15 47.99 4.41
C GLY A 326 13.74 46.56 4.40
N TYR A 327 12.98 45.57 3.93
CA TYR A 327 13.43 44.18 3.80
C TYR A 327 13.03 43.55 2.47
N GLU A 328 13.89 42.70 1.97
CA GLU A 328 13.58 41.72 0.91
C GLU A 328 13.48 40.36 1.54
N LEU A 329 12.47 39.57 1.15
CA LEU A 329 12.26 38.20 1.58
C LEU A 329 12.10 37.32 0.36
N GLU A 330 12.74 36.15 0.38
CA GLU A 330 12.61 35.14 -0.65
C GLU A 330 12.54 33.77 0.01
N ALA A 331 11.69 32.89 -0.50
CA ALA A 331 11.56 31.52 0.01
C ALA A 331 11.42 30.55 -1.14
N TYR A 332 11.98 29.38 -0.97
CA TYR A 332 11.91 28.28 -1.91
C TYR A 332 11.77 26.96 -1.15
N LEU A 333 10.92 26.08 -1.64
CA LEU A 333 10.79 24.71 -1.17
C LEU A 333 10.47 23.82 -2.36
N GLU A 334 11.23 22.75 -2.50
CA GLU A 334 11.00 21.70 -3.47
C GLU A 334 11.18 20.34 -2.79
N SER A 335 10.12 19.54 -2.80
CA SER A 335 10.16 18.20 -2.25
C SER A 335 10.77 17.21 -3.24
N CYS A 336 11.60 16.30 -2.76
CA CYS A 336 12.22 15.23 -3.56
C CYS A 336 11.24 14.09 -3.89
N ASN A 337 10.18 13.95 -3.12
CA ASN A 337 9.11 12.98 -3.33
C ASN A 337 7.77 13.71 -3.57
N GLU A 338 6.69 12.92 -3.75
CA GLU A 338 5.33 13.45 -3.91
C GLU A 338 4.91 14.33 -2.73
N VAL A 339 5.33 13.98 -1.49
CA VAL A 339 5.10 14.74 -0.27
C VAL A 339 6.40 14.84 0.53
N GLY A 340 6.64 16.00 1.17
CA GLY A 340 7.88 16.30 1.87
C GLY A 340 7.73 16.50 3.38
N GLY A 341 8.86 16.46 4.10
CA GLY A 341 8.99 16.78 5.51
C GLY A 341 9.24 18.26 5.78
N ASP A 342 9.83 18.96 4.83
CA ASP A 342 10.22 20.35 4.92
C ASP A 342 9.04 21.32 5.04
N LEU A 343 9.26 22.39 5.77
CA LEU A 343 8.28 23.45 5.96
C LEU A 343 8.95 24.81 6.13
N TYR A 344 8.22 25.84 5.73
CA TYR A 344 8.45 27.21 6.17
C TYR A 344 7.12 27.95 6.31
N ASP A 345 7.10 28.99 7.15
CA ASP A 345 5.94 29.86 7.30
C ASP A 345 6.34 31.26 7.74
N PHE A 346 5.52 32.24 7.38
CA PHE A 346 5.69 33.66 7.75
C PHE A 346 4.38 34.18 8.32
N HIS A 347 4.46 34.93 9.41
CA HIS A 347 3.31 35.57 10.03
C HIS A 347 3.67 37.00 10.45
N LEU A 348 3.04 37.99 9.84
CA LEU A 348 3.16 39.38 10.24
C LEU A 348 2.16 39.67 11.35
N ARG A 349 2.67 39.89 12.56
CA ARG A 349 1.87 40.12 13.75
C ARG A 349 1.26 41.54 13.73
N GLY A 350 0.22 41.74 14.53
CA GLY A 350 -0.43 43.05 14.67
C GLY A 350 0.46 44.15 15.28
N ASP A 351 1.56 43.77 15.95
CA ASP A 351 2.59 44.71 16.45
C ASP A 351 3.66 45.07 15.41
N GLY A 352 3.55 44.57 14.20
CA GLY A 352 4.47 44.81 13.08
C GLY A 352 5.70 43.91 13.05
N ARG A 353 5.86 42.97 13.98
CA ARG A 353 6.95 42.01 13.98
C ARG A 353 6.64 40.85 13.03
N LEU A 354 7.68 40.32 12.39
CA LEU A 354 7.61 39.16 11.55
C LEU A 354 8.00 37.92 12.37
N VAL A 355 7.07 37.00 12.60
CA VAL A 355 7.38 35.66 13.08
C VAL A 355 7.55 34.74 11.88
N PHE A 356 8.58 33.90 11.87
CA PHE A 356 8.79 32.92 10.83
C PHE A 356 9.35 31.62 11.42
N VAL A 357 9.06 30.52 10.73
CA VAL A 357 9.50 29.17 11.08
C VAL A 357 10.03 28.50 9.83
N VAL A 358 11.15 27.81 9.96
CA VAL A 358 11.67 26.85 8.96
C VAL A 358 11.94 25.55 9.69
N GLY A 359 11.64 24.42 9.12
CA GLY A 359 11.87 23.15 9.77
C GLY A 359 11.91 22.00 8.78
N ASP A 360 12.48 20.90 9.26
CA ASP A 360 12.51 19.62 8.58
C ASP A 360 12.09 18.49 9.54
N VAL A 361 11.25 17.62 9.06
CA VAL A 361 10.73 16.45 9.80
C VAL A 361 11.54 15.22 9.45
N THR A 362 12.14 14.59 10.44
CA THR A 362 12.89 13.34 10.23
C THR A 362 12.09 12.27 9.52
N GLY A 363 12.73 11.67 8.50
CA GLY A 363 12.13 10.63 7.65
C GLY A 363 11.42 11.20 6.44
N LYS A 364 10.92 10.34 5.57
CA LYS A 364 10.35 10.72 4.27
C LYS A 364 8.93 10.19 4.09
N GLY A 365 8.22 10.76 3.11
CA GLY A 365 6.91 10.32 2.69
C GLY A 365 5.77 10.76 3.61
N MET A 366 4.64 10.05 3.57
CA MET A 366 3.37 10.45 4.17
C MET A 366 3.46 10.76 5.68
N GLY A 367 4.27 10.02 6.43
CA GLY A 367 4.38 10.24 7.87
C GLY A 367 5.08 11.56 8.22
N ALA A 368 6.13 11.94 7.49
CA ALA A 368 6.79 13.23 7.64
C ALA A 368 5.85 14.37 7.23
N ALA A 369 5.16 14.21 6.10
CA ALA A 369 4.19 15.18 5.58
C ALA A 369 3.03 15.48 6.55
N LEU A 370 2.49 14.46 7.22
CA LEU A 370 1.43 14.64 8.23
C LEU A 370 1.94 15.36 9.47
N LEU A 371 3.16 15.04 9.94
CA LEU A 371 3.76 15.72 11.09
C LEU A 371 4.08 17.16 10.75
N MET A 372 4.63 17.45 9.56
CA MET A 372 4.85 18.79 9.03
C MET A 372 3.56 19.59 9.05
N SER A 373 2.48 19.05 8.50
CA SER A 373 1.18 19.72 8.46
C SER A 373 0.64 20.03 9.85
N SER A 374 0.78 19.09 10.80
CA SER A 374 0.38 19.27 12.20
C SER A 374 1.22 20.33 12.89
N PHE A 375 2.53 20.35 12.66
CA PHE A 375 3.47 21.33 13.19
C PHE A 375 3.11 22.75 12.70
N LEU A 376 2.91 22.91 11.40
CA LEU A 376 2.55 24.19 10.78
C LEU A 376 1.22 24.73 11.31
N ALA A 377 0.20 23.87 11.37
CA ALA A 377 -1.11 24.25 11.92
C ALA A 377 -0.99 24.72 13.39
N SER A 378 -0.18 24.03 14.19
CA SER A 378 0.04 24.38 15.59
C SER A 378 0.81 25.67 15.73
N ALA A 379 1.84 25.90 14.92
CA ALA A 379 2.61 27.14 14.90
C ALA A 379 1.71 28.36 14.61
N ARG A 380 0.84 28.25 13.59
CA ARG A 380 -0.10 29.33 13.21
C ARG A 380 -1.06 29.73 14.32
N VAL A 381 -1.54 28.77 15.11
CA VAL A 381 -2.41 29.06 16.26
C VAL A 381 -1.65 29.80 17.37
N LEU A 382 -0.34 29.61 17.46
CA LEU A 382 0.48 30.13 18.55
C LEU A 382 1.16 31.48 18.21
N TYR A 383 1.30 31.90 16.95
CA TYR A 383 2.07 33.08 16.54
C TYR A 383 1.68 34.37 17.27
N ASP A 384 0.41 34.64 17.43
CA ASP A 384 -0.05 35.85 18.12
C ASP A 384 -0.06 35.72 19.64
N SER A 385 -0.21 34.49 20.16
CA SER A 385 -0.28 34.24 21.61
C SER A 385 1.08 34.00 22.27
N CYS A 386 2.12 33.68 21.49
CA CYS A 386 3.49 33.42 21.96
C CYS A 386 4.47 34.41 21.31
N PRO A 387 4.67 35.61 21.88
CA PRO A 387 5.57 36.59 21.31
C PRO A 387 7.05 36.22 21.40
N ASP A 388 7.44 35.40 22.36
CA ASP A 388 8.81 34.96 22.58
C ASP A 388 9.08 33.66 21.82
N PRO A 389 10.13 33.60 20.96
CA PRO A 389 10.54 32.38 20.27
C PRO A 389 10.80 31.19 21.18
N ALA A 390 11.30 31.38 22.40
CA ALA A 390 11.54 30.32 23.36
C ALA A 390 10.24 29.65 23.83
N GLU A 391 9.21 30.44 24.18
CA GLU A 391 7.90 29.92 24.58
C GLU A 391 7.18 29.24 23.42
N LEU A 392 7.25 29.81 22.20
CA LEU A 392 6.70 29.20 20.99
C LEU A 392 7.37 27.85 20.74
N SER A 393 8.70 27.79 20.79
CA SER A 393 9.49 26.57 20.60
C SER A 393 9.15 25.49 21.64
N ARG A 394 9.00 25.88 22.91
CA ARG A 394 8.63 24.98 23.98
C ARG A 394 7.26 24.33 23.74
N ARG A 395 6.27 25.10 23.29
CA ARG A 395 4.92 24.57 22.99
C ARG A 395 4.93 23.66 21.76
N LEU A 396 5.64 24.05 20.72
CA LEU A 396 5.80 23.21 19.51
C LEU A 396 6.52 21.91 19.83
N GLY A 397 7.61 21.94 20.59
CA GLY A 397 8.33 20.75 21.02
C GLY A 397 7.47 19.78 21.84
N ALA A 398 6.68 20.32 22.79
CA ALA A 398 5.76 19.52 23.58
C ALA A 398 4.64 18.89 22.73
N MET A 399 4.15 19.61 21.71
CA MET A 399 3.14 19.08 20.77
C MET A 399 3.73 17.94 19.94
N VAL A 400 4.91 18.10 19.34
CA VAL A 400 5.57 17.06 18.55
C VAL A 400 5.80 15.81 19.42
N TYR A 401 6.35 15.98 20.63
CA TYR A 401 6.59 14.88 21.56
C TYR A 401 5.33 14.06 21.90
N ARG A 402 4.16 14.71 22.00
CA ARG A 402 2.87 14.04 22.27
C ARG A 402 2.26 13.37 21.05
N SER A 403 2.62 13.86 19.85
CA SER A 403 2.01 13.43 18.57
C SER A 403 2.81 12.33 17.88
N THR A 404 4.02 12.00 18.34
CA THR A 404 4.92 11.04 17.70
C THR A 404 5.22 9.83 18.61
N ASP A 405 5.73 8.77 18.00
CA ASP A 405 6.19 7.54 18.65
C ASP A 405 7.64 7.62 19.18
N ARG A 406 8.18 8.83 19.33
CA ARG A 406 9.57 9.15 19.72
C ARG A 406 10.65 8.77 18.70
N THR A 407 10.29 8.22 17.57
CA THR A 407 11.24 7.94 16.49
C THR A 407 11.31 9.10 15.51
N ARG A 408 10.36 10.03 15.59
CA ARG A 408 10.25 11.20 14.72
C ARG A 408 10.35 12.48 15.52
N PHE A 409 11.11 13.42 15.02
CA PHE A 409 11.30 14.75 15.56
C PHE A 409 11.35 15.77 14.42
N VAL A 410 11.34 17.04 14.76
CA VAL A 410 11.44 18.14 13.80
C VAL A 410 12.67 18.96 14.16
N THR A 411 13.63 19.12 13.23
CA THR A 411 14.62 20.16 13.32
C THR A 411 13.99 21.47 12.89
N GLY A 412 14.25 22.57 13.57
CA GLY A 412 13.61 23.82 13.15
C GLY A 412 14.21 25.06 13.72
N PHE A 413 13.97 26.15 13.01
CA PHE A 413 14.32 27.50 13.39
C PHE A 413 13.05 28.33 13.59
N VAL A 414 12.95 28.99 14.73
CA VAL A 414 11.87 29.92 15.05
C VAL A 414 12.46 31.31 15.20
N GLY A 415 12.05 32.26 14.38
CA GLY A 415 12.53 33.63 14.40
C GLY A 415 11.41 34.66 14.61
N CYS A 416 11.71 35.72 15.32
CA CYS A 416 10.88 36.93 15.47
C CYS A 416 11.71 38.17 15.12
N LEU A 417 11.48 38.77 13.97
CA LEU A 417 12.17 39.95 13.49
C LEU A 417 11.36 41.20 13.81
N ASP A 418 11.99 42.17 14.47
CA ASP A 418 11.49 43.53 14.58
C ASP A 418 12.03 44.36 13.41
N PRO A 419 11.20 44.71 12.41
CA PRO A 419 11.68 45.40 11.24
C PRO A 419 12.16 46.84 11.51
N ALA A 420 11.68 47.48 12.59
CA ALA A 420 12.03 48.83 12.93
C ALA A 420 13.49 48.95 13.42
N THR A 421 13.93 47.95 14.20
CA THR A 421 15.28 47.96 14.78
C THR A 421 16.25 47.06 14.00
N GLY A 422 15.72 46.02 13.33
CA GLY A 422 16.50 44.94 12.74
C GLY A 422 16.86 43.85 13.73
N THR A 423 16.28 43.88 14.93
CA THR A 423 16.50 42.89 15.96
C THR A 423 15.80 41.58 15.58
N LEU A 424 16.56 40.51 15.54
CA LEU A 424 16.07 39.15 15.34
C LEU A 424 16.27 38.33 16.63
N ASP A 425 15.17 38.02 17.27
CA ASP A 425 15.10 37.05 18.35
C ASP A 425 14.86 35.67 17.77
N TYR A 426 15.62 34.64 18.17
CA TYR A 426 15.48 33.32 17.60
C TYR A 426 15.75 32.16 18.56
N VAL A 427 15.25 31.00 18.19
CA VAL A 427 15.63 29.66 18.68
C VAL A 427 15.99 28.79 17.47
N ASN A 428 17.16 28.19 17.51
CA ASN A 428 17.56 27.13 16.58
C ASN A 428 17.48 25.78 17.30
N ALA A 429 16.44 25.03 17.01
CA ALA A 429 16.15 23.72 17.60
C ALA A 429 16.78 22.59 16.76
N GLY A 430 18.12 22.54 16.71
CA GLY A 430 18.87 21.49 15.99
C GLY A 430 18.78 21.57 14.47
N HIS A 431 18.40 22.70 13.92
CA HIS A 431 18.36 22.94 12.47
C HIS A 431 19.75 23.34 11.95
N PRO A 432 20.10 23.09 10.66
CA PRO A 432 21.36 23.57 10.08
C PRO A 432 21.63 25.03 10.42
N SER A 433 22.91 25.34 10.67
CA SER A 433 23.31 26.67 11.15
C SER A 433 23.01 27.75 10.12
N PRO A 434 22.12 28.73 10.42
CA PRO A 434 21.85 29.83 9.51
C PRO A 434 23.10 30.67 9.22
N MET A 435 23.19 31.18 8.00
CA MET A 435 24.30 32.00 7.54
C MET A 435 23.93 33.47 7.43
N LEU A 436 24.81 34.33 7.89
CA LEU A 436 24.74 35.76 7.72
C LEU A 436 25.89 36.24 6.83
N ALA A 437 25.57 36.75 5.65
CA ALA A 437 26.55 37.15 4.65
C ALA A 437 26.45 38.67 4.33
N ARG A 438 27.60 39.35 4.30
CA ARG A 438 27.70 40.75 3.91
C ARG A 438 29.09 41.06 3.35
N GLY A 439 29.13 41.60 2.12
CA GLY A 439 30.38 42.06 1.53
C GLY A 439 31.51 41.04 1.46
N GLY A 440 31.18 39.77 1.21
CA GLY A 440 32.12 38.65 1.16
C GLY A 440 32.49 38.05 2.53
N THR A 441 32.04 38.65 3.64
CA THR A 441 32.16 38.07 4.99
C THR A 441 30.95 37.19 5.29
N LEU A 442 31.18 36.10 6.03
CA LEU A 442 30.15 35.15 6.43
C LEU A 442 30.33 34.81 7.90
N ARG A 443 29.25 34.80 8.65
CA ARG A 443 29.16 34.27 10.01
C ARG A 443 27.99 33.30 10.10
N GLU A 444 28.08 32.31 10.97
CA GLU A 444 27.05 31.33 11.23
C GLU A 444 26.45 31.53 12.62
N LEU A 445 25.17 31.16 12.74
CA LEU A 445 24.47 31.17 14.03
C LEU A 445 24.43 29.77 14.55
N GLU A 446 24.99 29.55 15.75
CA GLU A 446 24.98 28.24 16.38
C GLU A 446 23.58 27.79 16.80
N SER A 447 23.36 26.47 16.83
CA SER A 447 22.17 25.89 17.43
C SER A 447 22.16 26.12 18.93
N ASN A 448 21.00 26.52 19.48
CA ASN A 448 20.83 26.79 20.91
C ASN A 448 19.70 25.96 21.55
N GLY A 449 19.26 24.90 20.87
CA GLY A 449 18.23 23.99 21.34
C GLY A 449 18.33 22.60 20.73
N VAL A 450 17.59 21.66 21.30
CA VAL A 450 17.43 20.31 20.75
C VAL A 450 16.26 20.27 19.78
N PRO A 451 16.22 19.34 18.80
CA PRO A 451 15.09 19.18 17.90
C PRO A 451 13.75 19.02 18.65
N PHE A 452 12.68 19.56 18.06
CA PHE A 452 11.33 19.45 18.60
C PHE A 452 10.87 18.00 18.66
N GLY A 453 10.38 17.55 19.82
CA GLY A 453 9.87 16.20 20.03
C GLY A 453 10.88 15.20 20.59
N VAL A 454 12.16 15.53 20.71
CA VAL A 454 13.17 14.65 21.32
C VAL A 454 13.02 14.64 22.85
N VAL A 455 12.76 15.80 23.46
CA VAL A 455 12.60 15.96 24.91
C VAL A 455 11.22 16.56 25.19
N PRO A 456 10.45 16.03 26.18
CA PRO A 456 9.06 16.42 26.39
C PRO A 456 8.87 17.89 26.76
N GLU A 457 9.78 18.47 27.54
CA GLU A 457 9.72 19.85 28.02
C GLU A 457 11.14 20.44 28.07
N PHE A 458 11.71 20.69 26.88
CA PHE A 458 13.04 21.31 26.80
C PHE A 458 12.92 22.82 27.08
N PRO A 459 13.79 23.40 27.96
CA PRO A 459 13.79 24.84 28.30
C PRO A 459 14.57 25.61 27.22
N TYR A 460 13.93 25.89 26.08
CA TYR A 460 14.53 26.73 25.05
C TYR A 460 14.83 28.12 25.59
N SER A 461 15.87 28.76 25.06
CA SER A 461 16.25 30.14 25.38
C SER A 461 16.36 30.95 24.10
N THR A 462 15.87 32.17 24.13
CA THR A 462 15.96 33.10 23.00
C THR A 462 17.35 33.70 22.90
N VAL A 463 17.90 33.70 21.70
CA VAL A 463 19.12 34.47 21.34
C VAL A 463 18.74 35.66 20.47
N THR A 464 19.36 36.79 20.74
CA THR A 464 19.08 38.03 20.03
C THR A 464 20.30 38.45 19.20
N ILE A 465 20.06 38.82 17.94
CA ILE A 465 21.04 39.43 17.04
C ILE A 465 20.44 40.66 16.36
N VAL A 466 21.28 41.46 15.72
CA VAL A 466 20.82 42.55 14.87
C VAL A 466 21.24 42.26 13.44
N LEU A 467 20.29 42.28 12.50
CA LEU A 467 20.55 42.24 11.07
C LEU A 467 20.99 43.64 10.62
N GLU A 468 22.22 43.74 10.14
CA GLU A 468 22.76 44.99 9.65
C GLU A 468 22.23 45.35 8.23
N PRO A 469 22.13 46.63 7.85
CA PRO A 469 21.78 47.00 6.50
C PRO A 469 22.71 46.38 5.46
N GLY A 470 22.13 45.73 4.43
CA GLY A 470 22.85 44.98 3.40
C GLY A 470 23.26 43.57 3.79
N GLU A 471 22.97 43.14 5.02
CA GLU A 471 23.23 41.75 5.46
C GLU A 471 22.13 40.82 4.95
N VAL A 472 22.53 39.65 4.44
CA VAL A 472 21.66 38.59 4.01
C VAL A 472 21.68 37.48 5.06
N PHE A 473 20.54 37.20 5.64
CA PHE A 473 20.28 36.04 6.49
C PHE A 473 19.75 34.90 5.64
N ALA A 474 20.39 33.74 5.67
CA ALA A 474 20.02 32.55 4.91
C ALA A 474 19.75 31.37 5.86
N LEU A 475 18.55 30.82 5.76
CA LEU A 475 18.11 29.56 6.38
C LEU A 475 17.97 28.50 5.29
N PHE A 476 18.39 27.28 5.56
CA PHE A 476 18.32 26.16 4.62
C PHE A 476 18.16 24.85 5.38
N THR A 477 17.54 23.86 4.72
CA THR A 477 17.47 22.50 5.22
C THR A 477 18.67 21.68 4.74
N ASP A 478 18.89 20.55 5.35
CA ASP A 478 20.04 19.66 5.07
C ASP A 478 20.07 19.11 3.64
N GLY A 479 18.93 19.11 2.93
CA GLY A 479 18.87 18.73 1.51
C GLY A 479 19.78 19.53 0.59
N ILE A 480 20.23 20.74 0.99
CA ILE A 480 21.25 21.49 0.22
C ILE A 480 22.65 20.93 0.47
N PRO A 481 23.21 20.92 1.70
CA PRO A 481 24.56 20.41 1.94
C PRO A 481 24.66 18.90 1.75
N GLU A 482 23.57 18.13 1.93
CA GLU A 482 23.53 16.69 1.74
C GLU A 482 23.15 16.27 0.31
N ALA A 483 23.02 17.22 -0.64
CA ALA A 483 22.88 16.90 -2.06
C ALA A 483 24.05 16.00 -2.51
N GLN A 484 23.74 14.82 -3.08
CA GLN A 484 24.71 13.76 -3.28
C GLN A 484 24.90 13.43 -4.76
N ARG A 485 26.17 13.30 -5.18
CA ARG A 485 26.57 12.79 -6.49
C ARG A 485 27.53 11.60 -6.29
N GLY A 486 27.04 10.39 -6.55
CA GLY A 486 27.79 9.18 -6.22
C GLY A 486 28.02 9.05 -4.70
N GLU A 487 29.29 9.06 -4.25
CA GLU A 487 29.64 9.07 -2.81
C GLU A 487 29.98 10.47 -2.28
N GLU A 488 29.96 11.50 -3.13
CA GLU A 488 30.34 12.87 -2.78
C GLU A 488 29.12 13.69 -2.41
N LEU A 489 29.19 14.46 -1.30
CA LEU A 489 28.19 15.43 -0.88
C LEU A 489 28.57 16.81 -1.39
N TYR A 490 27.54 17.67 -1.60
CA TYR A 490 27.75 19.10 -1.89
C TYR A 490 28.51 19.79 -0.75
N ASP A 491 28.19 19.46 0.46
CA ASP A 491 28.69 19.86 1.76
C ASP A 491 28.48 21.35 2.15
N GLU A 492 28.65 21.63 3.43
CA GLU A 492 28.47 22.99 3.95
C GLU A 492 29.55 23.95 3.47
N GLU A 493 30.78 23.49 3.17
CA GLU A 493 31.85 24.42 2.75
C GLU A 493 31.60 24.99 1.35
N ARG A 494 31.08 24.14 0.43
CA ARG A 494 30.63 24.63 -0.88
C ARG A 494 29.49 25.64 -0.76
N LEU A 495 28.54 25.39 0.16
CA LEU A 495 27.45 26.32 0.43
C LEU A 495 27.98 27.63 1.02
N ARG A 496 28.94 27.58 1.97
CA ARG A 496 29.60 28.78 2.52
C ARG A 496 30.30 29.58 1.45
N GLN A 497 31.03 28.91 0.56
CA GLN A 497 31.71 29.56 -0.57
C GLN A 497 30.68 30.23 -1.50
N ALA A 498 29.62 29.52 -1.88
CA ALA A 498 28.54 30.05 -2.71
C ALA A 498 27.91 31.30 -2.08
N MET A 499 27.62 31.26 -0.78
CA MET A 499 27.06 32.39 -0.04
C MET A 499 28.01 33.60 -0.01
N ARG A 500 29.34 33.41 0.19
CA ARG A 500 30.33 34.50 0.16
C ARG A 500 30.39 35.17 -1.21
N GLU A 501 30.37 34.39 -2.28
CA GLU A 501 30.49 34.85 -3.65
C GLU A 501 29.22 35.54 -4.16
N GLU A 502 28.05 35.00 -3.83
CA GLU A 502 26.76 35.41 -4.41
C GLU A 502 25.95 36.37 -3.52
N SER A 503 26.33 36.60 -2.25
CA SER A 503 25.54 37.42 -1.31
C SER A 503 25.42 38.89 -1.77
N ALA A 504 26.30 39.37 -2.67
CA ALA A 504 26.23 40.71 -3.27
C ALA A 504 25.28 40.80 -4.48
N ALA A 505 24.50 39.74 -4.79
CA ALA A 505 23.53 39.73 -5.88
C ALA A 505 22.55 40.93 -5.79
N ALA A 506 22.09 41.41 -6.94
CA ALA A 506 21.24 42.60 -7.04
C ALA A 506 19.93 42.46 -6.25
N ASP A 507 19.33 41.25 -6.25
CA ASP A 507 18.11 40.91 -5.54
C ASP A 507 18.20 39.47 -4.98
N LEU A 508 17.31 39.12 -4.02
CA LEU A 508 17.29 37.80 -3.40
C LEU A 508 16.81 36.69 -4.34
N GLY A 509 15.96 37.00 -5.32
CA GLY A 509 15.54 36.03 -6.32
C GLY A 509 16.70 35.58 -7.21
N THR A 510 17.60 36.51 -7.56
CA THR A 510 18.87 36.22 -8.27
C THR A 510 19.81 35.39 -7.39
N LEU A 511 19.96 35.74 -6.11
CA LEU A 511 20.78 34.97 -5.17
C LEU A 511 20.26 33.53 -5.04
N ARG A 512 18.96 33.36 -4.77
CA ARG A 512 18.32 32.05 -4.69
C ARG A 512 18.60 31.19 -5.92
N ARG A 513 18.35 31.74 -7.11
CA ARG A 513 18.57 31.06 -8.37
C ARG A 513 20.02 30.56 -8.51
N ARG A 514 21.00 31.42 -8.25
CA ARG A 514 22.42 31.07 -8.37
C ARG A 514 22.85 30.00 -7.36
N LEU A 515 22.35 30.06 -6.12
CA LEU A 515 22.64 29.05 -5.14
C LEU A 515 22.09 27.67 -5.59
N LEU A 516 20.86 27.64 -6.09
CA LEU A 516 20.26 26.37 -6.58
C LEU A 516 20.94 25.87 -7.86
N GLU A 517 21.32 26.77 -8.79
CA GLU A 517 22.07 26.41 -9.99
C GLU A 517 23.41 25.73 -9.64
N ARG A 518 24.13 26.18 -8.61
CA ARG A 518 25.36 25.52 -8.14
C ARG A 518 25.13 24.13 -7.58
N VAL A 519 24.01 23.90 -6.88
CA VAL A 519 23.63 22.57 -6.41
C VAL A 519 23.29 21.66 -7.60
N ASP A 520 22.52 22.15 -8.57
CA ASP A 520 22.15 21.37 -9.76
C ASP A 520 23.36 21.07 -10.67
N GLU A 521 24.30 22.02 -10.81
CA GLU A 521 25.59 21.80 -11.50
C GLU A 521 26.44 20.72 -10.80
N PHE A 522 26.45 20.71 -9.46
CA PHE A 522 27.14 19.67 -8.71
C PHE A 522 26.48 18.31 -8.91
N LEU A 523 25.15 18.22 -8.86
CA LEU A 523 24.40 16.96 -9.07
C LEU A 523 24.59 16.42 -10.50
N ALA A 524 24.90 17.25 -11.49
CA ALA A 524 25.17 16.84 -12.87
C ALA A 524 24.09 15.93 -13.47
N GLY A 525 22.83 16.15 -13.09
CA GLY A 525 21.66 15.40 -13.55
C GLY A 525 21.26 14.20 -12.66
N GLU A 526 21.95 13.93 -11.59
CA GLU A 526 21.47 12.98 -10.57
C GLU A 526 20.25 13.57 -9.84
N PRO A 527 19.27 12.75 -9.47
CA PRO A 527 18.08 13.22 -8.76
C PRO A 527 18.45 13.71 -7.36
N ARG A 528 17.72 14.69 -6.87
CA ARG A 528 17.83 15.13 -5.48
C ARG A 528 17.39 14.01 -4.53
N ASN A 529 18.14 13.83 -3.46
CA ASN A 529 17.93 12.78 -2.47
C ASN A 529 17.12 13.25 -1.25
N ASP A 530 16.96 14.59 -1.05
CA ASP A 530 16.14 15.15 0.01
C ASP A 530 15.39 16.41 -0.42
N ASP A 531 14.41 16.84 0.41
CA ASP A 531 13.69 18.08 0.23
C ASP A 531 14.66 19.26 0.35
N ILE A 532 14.46 20.31 -0.44
CA ILE A 532 15.29 21.51 -0.40
C ILE A 532 14.43 22.69 0.01
N THR A 533 14.77 23.29 1.15
CA THR A 533 14.19 24.56 1.58
C THR A 533 15.27 25.61 1.73
N LEU A 534 15.00 26.81 1.23
CA LEU A 534 15.86 27.98 1.34
C LEU A 534 15.00 29.20 1.64
N VAL A 535 15.28 29.87 2.75
CA VAL A 535 14.66 31.15 3.13
C VAL A 535 15.74 32.20 3.27
N LEU A 536 15.56 33.32 2.55
CA LEU A 536 16.50 34.45 2.51
C LEU A 536 15.80 35.71 3.01
N ILE A 537 16.44 36.44 3.90
CA ILE A 537 16.00 37.75 4.39
C ILE A 537 17.15 38.74 4.26
N ARG A 538 16.95 39.87 3.55
CA ARG A 538 17.91 40.94 3.43
C ARG A 538 17.34 42.21 4.04
N ARG A 539 18.09 42.85 4.94
CA ARG A 539 17.77 44.20 5.36
C ARG A 539 18.27 45.18 4.31
N VAL A 540 17.35 45.81 3.59
CA VAL A 540 17.64 46.90 2.66
C VAL A 540 17.61 48.20 3.49
N GLY A 541 18.61 49.05 3.45
CA GLY A 541 18.64 50.29 4.26
C GLY A 541 17.32 51.04 4.19
N ALA A 542 16.98 51.76 5.25
CA ALA A 542 15.73 52.54 5.26
C ALA A 542 15.62 53.37 3.97
N PRO A 543 14.43 53.38 3.31
CA PRO A 543 14.21 54.32 2.22
C PRO A 543 14.52 55.73 2.73
N ALA A 544 15.39 56.44 2.02
CA ALA A 544 15.85 57.77 2.35
C ALA A 544 14.69 58.80 2.37
#